data_14e87b3ebc1fc957f78b0da6681be168
#
_entry.id   14e87b3ebc1fc957f78b0da6681be168
#
_cell.length_a   1.000
_cell.length_b   1.000
_cell.length_c   1.000
_cell.angle_alpha   90.00
_cell.angle_beta   90.00
_cell.angle_gamma   90.00
#
_symmetry.space_group_name_H-M   'P 1'
#
loop_
_entity.id
_entity.type
_entity.pdbx_description
1 polymer ?
#
loop_
_entity_poly.entity_id
_entity_poly.type
_entity_poly.pdbx_seq_one_letter_code
_entity_poly.pdbx_strand_id
1 'polypeptide(L)'
;EGNSLTETETKVIIEDGITIGGKPLKDHYEAIGHSEAYEMLYRFARNQEIREKHIKDLHKIFFYRIDPKNAGKYRKQRVIITGSEFLPPSPDKVPGLMQSLAREMPGLRKKFHPVHFAALLHRELVTIHPFMDGNGRTARLLMNLALLQDGYPIAIIPPVLRAEYLDALRESQKVPRDDRPFFDFIASVCYESAKEYLR
;
A
#
# COMPACT_ATOMS: atom_id res chain seq x y z
N GLU A 1 5.42 -0.27 10.66
CA GLU A 1 5.64 -1.64 10.18
C GLU A 1 6.95 -2.26 10.72
N GLY A 2 7.40 -1.84 11.90
CA GLY A 2 8.57 -2.41 12.56
C GLY A 2 9.92 -1.85 12.10
N ASN A 3 9.94 -0.80 11.29
CA ASN A 3 11.16 -0.04 11.00
C ASN A 3 11.59 0.73 12.25
N SER A 4 12.88 0.66 12.61
CA SER A 4 13.43 1.23 13.82
C SER A 4 13.93 2.67 13.67
N LEU A 5 13.87 3.24 12.46
CA LEU A 5 14.27 4.61 12.18
C LEU A 5 13.21 5.61 12.68
N THR A 6 13.68 6.69 13.27
CA THR A 6 12.86 7.86 13.57
C THR A 6 12.62 8.69 12.31
N GLU A 7 11.69 9.64 12.38
CA GLU A 7 11.41 10.55 11.26
C GLU A 7 12.65 11.37 10.88
N THR A 8 13.37 11.92 11.86
CA THR A 8 14.61 12.67 11.64
C THR A 8 15.71 11.82 11.00
N GLU A 9 15.90 10.59 11.50
CA GLU A 9 16.88 9.65 10.93
C GLU A 9 16.52 9.27 9.49
N THR A 10 15.23 9.07 9.21
CA THR A 10 14.73 8.80 7.86
C THR A 10 15.05 9.96 6.91
N LYS A 11 14.84 11.21 7.36
CA LYS A 11 15.15 12.40 6.59
C LYS A 11 16.64 12.47 6.24
N VAL A 12 17.52 12.26 7.20
CA VAL A 12 19.00 12.25 7.00
C VAL A 12 19.40 11.19 5.98
N ILE A 13 18.80 10.00 6.02
CA ILE A 13 19.09 8.93 5.05
C ILE A 13 18.67 9.33 3.64
N ILE A 14 17.48 9.93 3.50
CA ILE A 14 16.92 10.27 2.19
C ILE A 14 17.59 11.50 1.57
N GLU A 15 17.78 12.55 2.36
CA GLU A 15 18.30 13.83 1.87
C GLU A 15 19.84 13.85 1.78
N ASP A 16 20.51 13.30 2.80
CA ASP A 16 21.98 13.40 2.91
C ASP A 16 22.71 12.12 2.49
N GLY A 17 21.98 11.01 2.32
CA GLY A 17 22.55 9.70 1.97
C GLY A 17 23.39 9.07 3.09
N ILE A 18 23.26 9.55 4.32
CA ILE A 18 24.08 9.12 5.47
C ILE A 18 23.37 7.96 6.19
N THR A 19 24.12 6.89 6.46
CA THR A 19 23.62 5.75 7.25
C THR A 19 23.64 6.05 8.74
N ILE A 20 22.62 5.57 9.45
CA ILE A 20 22.51 5.75 10.90
C ILE A 20 23.12 4.54 11.61
N GLY A 21 24.17 4.79 12.43
CA GLY A 21 24.84 3.74 13.20
C GLY A 21 23.90 3.01 14.16
N GLY A 22 24.09 1.70 14.30
CA GLY A 22 23.27 0.87 15.20
C GLY A 22 21.87 0.50 14.67
N LYS A 23 21.50 0.94 13.49
CA LYS A 23 20.21 0.58 12.84
C LYS A 23 20.41 -0.50 11.79
N PRO A 24 19.45 -1.44 11.64
CA PRO A 24 19.53 -2.48 10.61
C PRO A 24 19.60 -1.89 9.19
N LEU A 25 20.47 -2.44 8.36
CA LEU A 25 20.61 -2.03 6.96
C LEU A 25 19.28 -2.18 6.18
N LYS A 26 18.48 -3.18 6.55
CA LYS A 26 17.14 -3.38 5.99
C LYS A 26 16.27 -2.14 6.19
N ASP A 27 16.32 -1.51 7.37
CA ASP A 27 15.51 -0.33 7.68
C ASP A 27 15.88 0.86 6.79
N HIS A 28 17.19 1.03 6.52
CA HIS A 28 17.69 2.04 5.56
C HIS A 28 17.16 1.78 4.15
N TYR A 29 17.23 0.53 3.68
CA TYR A 29 16.72 0.15 2.37
C TYR A 29 15.21 0.33 2.25
N GLU A 30 14.46 0.09 3.32
CA GLU A 30 13.02 0.36 3.37
C GLU A 30 12.72 1.85 3.21
N ALA A 31 13.45 2.72 3.91
CA ALA A 31 13.27 4.17 3.82
C ALA A 31 13.58 4.68 2.39
N ILE A 32 14.73 4.33 1.84
CA ILE A 32 15.14 4.74 0.49
C ILE A 32 14.15 4.22 -0.56
N GLY A 33 13.84 2.92 -0.53
CA GLY A 33 12.93 2.32 -1.50
C GLY A 33 11.51 2.87 -1.42
N HIS A 34 11.07 3.29 -0.23
CA HIS A 34 9.77 3.92 -0.06
C HIS A 34 9.74 5.33 -0.65
N SER A 35 10.79 6.12 -0.46
CA SER A 35 10.95 7.43 -1.08
C SER A 35 10.92 7.33 -2.61
N GLU A 36 11.70 6.41 -3.19
CA GLU A 36 11.70 6.16 -4.64
C GLU A 36 10.31 5.72 -5.16
N ALA A 37 9.58 4.94 -4.36
CA ALA A 37 8.23 4.53 -4.72
C ALA A 37 7.26 5.73 -4.76
N TYR A 38 7.38 6.71 -3.87
CA TYR A 38 6.59 7.94 -3.93
C TYR A 38 6.90 8.77 -5.18
N GLU A 39 8.16 8.93 -5.56
CA GLU A 39 8.52 9.59 -6.82
C GLU A 39 7.89 8.89 -8.03
N MET A 40 7.84 7.55 -7.99
CA MET A 40 7.18 6.76 -9.03
C MET A 40 5.68 7.00 -9.06
N LEU A 41 5.01 7.18 -7.90
CA LEU A 41 3.59 7.51 -7.85
C LEU A 41 3.25 8.77 -8.65
N TYR A 42 4.02 9.85 -8.49
CA TYR A 42 3.81 11.10 -9.23
C TYR A 42 4.00 10.93 -10.74
N ARG A 43 4.92 10.04 -11.16
CA ARG A 43 5.07 9.69 -12.59
C ARG A 43 3.88 8.88 -13.10
N PHE A 44 3.41 7.90 -12.33
CA PHE A 44 2.26 7.08 -12.72
C PHE A 44 0.93 7.85 -12.64
N ALA A 45 0.82 8.83 -11.76
CA ALA A 45 -0.38 9.65 -11.62
C ALA A 45 -0.73 10.45 -12.88
N ARG A 46 0.25 10.71 -13.75
CA ARG A 46 0.02 11.36 -15.05
C ARG A 46 -0.77 10.50 -16.05
N ASN A 47 -0.83 9.18 -15.82
CA ASN A 47 -1.59 8.23 -16.62
C ASN A 47 -2.86 7.86 -15.85
N GLN A 48 -4.04 7.96 -16.48
CA GLN A 48 -5.31 7.66 -15.81
C GLN A 48 -5.60 6.17 -15.61
N GLU A 49 -4.80 5.27 -16.16
CA GLU A 49 -5.04 3.83 -16.11
C GLU A 49 -4.06 3.13 -15.14
N ILE A 50 -4.61 2.50 -14.11
CA ILE A 50 -3.85 1.61 -13.24
C ILE A 50 -3.90 0.20 -13.84
N ARG A 51 -2.74 -0.40 -14.06
CA ARG A 51 -2.58 -1.76 -14.59
C ARG A 51 -1.86 -2.64 -13.58
N GLU A 52 -2.03 -3.95 -13.69
CA GLU A 52 -1.31 -4.94 -12.88
C GLU A 52 0.21 -4.71 -12.84
N LYS A 53 0.78 -4.30 -13.99
CA LYS A 53 2.22 -3.97 -14.08
C LYS A 53 2.61 -2.86 -13.10
N HIS A 54 1.79 -1.81 -12.95
CA HIS A 54 2.10 -0.71 -12.03
C HIS A 54 2.16 -1.19 -10.58
N ILE A 55 1.30 -2.12 -10.19
CA ILE A 55 1.32 -2.72 -8.85
C ILE A 55 2.62 -3.49 -8.61
N LYS A 56 3.05 -4.28 -9.59
CA LYS A 56 4.33 -5.02 -9.54
C LYS A 56 5.53 -4.09 -9.51
N ASP A 57 5.51 -3.01 -10.29
CA ASP A 57 6.58 -2.03 -10.36
C ASP A 57 6.70 -1.25 -9.03
N LEU A 58 5.58 -0.84 -8.42
CA LEU A 58 5.56 -0.22 -7.10
C LEU A 58 6.14 -1.14 -6.02
N HIS A 59 5.72 -2.41 -5.99
CA HIS A 59 6.31 -3.37 -5.07
C HIS A 59 7.81 -3.57 -5.33
N LYS A 60 8.20 -3.69 -6.61
CA LYS A 60 9.60 -3.94 -6.99
C LYS A 60 10.52 -2.83 -6.50
N ILE A 61 10.15 -1.57 -6.67
CA ILE A 61 11.04 -0.45 -6.40
C ILE A 61 11.38 -0.34 -4.91
N PHE A 62 10.41 -0.47 -4.03
CA PHE A 62 10.69 -0.39 -2.60
C PHE A 62 11.28 -1.68 -2.01
N PHE A 63 11.02 -2.84 -2.64
CA PHE A 63 11.42 -4.15 -2.09
C PHE A 63 12.70 -4.72 -2.71
N TYR A 64 13.16 -4.16 -3.83
CA TYR A 64 14.30 -4.69 -4.57
C TYR A 64 15.60 -4.79 -3.74
N ARG A 65 15.89 -3.80 -2.90
CA ARG A 65 17.09 -3.82 -2.04
C ARG A 65 16.98 -4.78 -0.86
N ILE A 66 15.75 -5.18 -0.50
CA ILE A 66 15.47 -6.07 0.63
C ILE A 66 15.51 -7.53 0.17
N ASP A 67 14.77 -7.85 -0.90
CA ASP A 67 14.72 -9.19 -1.50
C ASP A 67 14.60 -9.09 -3.04
N PRO A 68 15.73 -9.00 -3.75
CA PRO A 68 15.74 -8.89 -5.22
C PRO A 68 15.07 -10.07 -5.92
N LYS A 69 15.06 -11.26 -5.29
CA LYS A 69 14.49 -12.47 -5.89
C LYS A 69 12.97 -12.42 -5.97
N ASN A 70 12.31 -11.83 -4.98
CA ASN A 70 10.86 -11.78 -4.86
C ASN A 70 10.26 -10.40 -5.21
N ALA A 71 11.08 -9.37 -5.35
CA ALA A 71 10.63 -8.01 -5.67
C ALA A 71 9.82 -7.96 -6.98
N GLY A 72 8.58 -7.49 -6.92
CA GLY A 72 7.65 -7.40 -8.05
C GLY A 72 7.08 -8.73 -8.55
N LYS A 73 7.33 -9.83 -7.84
CA LYS A 73 6.84 -11.16 -8.21
C LYS A 73 5.78 -11.66 -7.23
N TYR A 74 4.76 -12.30 -7.77
CA TYR A 74 3.75 -12.95 -6.94
C TYR A 74 4.34 -14.15 -6.20
N ARG A 75 3.89 -14.33 -4.96
CA ARG A 75 4.29 -15.45 -4.11
C ARG A 75 3.90 -16.79 -4.72
N LYS A 76 4.76 -17.76 -4.53
CA LYS A 76 4.53 -19.17 -4.88
C LYS A 76 4.29 -20.04 -3.66
N GLN A 77 4.32 -19.47 -2.47
CA GLN A 77 4.15 -20.15 -1.20
C GLN A 77 2.97 -19.58 -0.42
N ARG A 78 2.40 -20.35 0.47
CA ARG A 78 1.43 -19.85 1.45
C ARG A 78 2.12 -18.91 2.41
N VAL A 79 1.41 -17.86 2.81
CA VAL A 79 1.86 -16.88 3.80
C VAL A 79 0.80 -16.78 4.90
N ILE A 80 1.26 -16.41 6.09
CA ILE A 80 0.42 -16.12 7.25
C ILE A 80 0.62 -14.63 7.57
N ILE A 81 -0.47 -13.93 7.82
CA ILE A 81 -0.42 -12.52 8.23
C ILE A 81 -0.31 -12.47 9.75
N THR A 82 0.84 -12.03 10.25
CA THR A 82 1.07 -11.92 11.68
C THR A 82 0.02 -11.02 12.35
N GLY A 83 -0.62 -11.54 13.40
CA GLY A 83 -1.66 -10.81 14.14
C GLY A 83 -3.02 -10.74 13.43
N SER A 84 -3.26 -11.58 12.41
CA SER A 84 -4.56 -11.69 11.74
C SER A 84 -5.00 -13.15 11.66
N GLU A 85 -6.29 -13.39 11.86
CA GLU A 85 -6.92 -14.70 11.63
C GLU A 85 -7.29 -14.91 10.15
N PHE A 86 -7.20 -13.84 9.34
CA PHE A 86 -7.50 -13.91 7.91
C PHE A 86 -6.44 -14.74 7.19
N LEU A 87 -6.88 -15.73 6.44
CA LEU A 87 -6.02 -16.59 5.62
C LEU A 87 -6.06 -16.12 4.16
N PRO A 88 -4.95 -15.61 3.63
CA PRO A 88 -4.87 -15.21 2.23
C PRO A 88 -5.15 -16.39 1.29
N PRO A 89 -5.66 -16.13 0.07
CA PRO A 89 -5.88 -17.15 -0.95
C PRO A 89 -4.64 -18.01 -1.20
N SER A 90 -4.85 -19.24 -1.69
CA SER A 90 -3.74 -20.10 -2.08
C SER A 90 -2.90 -19.46 -3.22
N PRO A 91 -1.58 -19.72 -3.30
CA PRO A 91 -0.69 -19.05 -4.26
C PRO A 91 -1.09 -19.23 -5.72
N ASP A 92 -1.63 -20.36 -6.08
CA ASP A 92 -2.13 -20.69 -7.43
C ASP A 92 -3.27 -19.76 -7.89
N LYS A 93 -4.08 -19.26 -6.96
CA LYS A 93 -5.18 -18.32 -7.25
C LYS A 93 -4.73 -16.87 -7.42
N VAL A 94 -3.58 -16.50 -6.88
CA VAL A 94 -3.10 -15.12 -6.86
C VAL A 94 -3.05 -14.48 -8.25
N PRO A 95 -2.46 -15.11 -9.28
CA PRO A 95 -2.40 -14.47 -10.61
C PRO A 95 -3.78 -14.17 -11.19
N GLY A 96 -4.72 -15.12 -11.06
CA GLY A 96 -6.09 -14.94 -11.55
C GLY A 96 -6.84 -13.83 -10.81
N LEU A 97 -6.69 -13.75 -9.48
CA LEU A 97 -7.30 -12.70 -8.67
C LEU A 97 -6.76 -11.31 -9.01
N MET A 98 -5.44 -11.19 -9.19
CA MET A 98 -4.81 -9.92 -9.58
C MET A 98 -5.22 -9.49 -10.99
N GLN A 99 -5.35 -10.43 -11.91
CA GLN A 99 -5.85 -10.15 -13.27
C GLN A 99 -7.32 -9.71 -13.23
N SER A 100 -8.17 -10.35 -12.42
CA SER A 100 -9.57 -9.92 -12.23
C SER A 100 -9.64 -8.52 -11.66
N LEU A 101 -8.89 -8.24 -10.58
CA LEU A 101 -8.82 -6.90 -9.99
C LEU A 101 -8.43 -5.87 -11.06
N ALA A 102 -7.35 -6.10 -11.82
CA ALA A 102 -6.88 -5.18 -12.85
C ALA A 102 -7.95 -4.93 -13.94
N ARG A 103 -8.68 -5.95 -14.35
CA ARG A 103 -9.75 -5.85 -15.34
C ARG A 103 -10.96 -5.07 -14.83
N GLU A 104 -11.25 -5.16 -13.52
CA GLU A 104 -12.40 -4.51 -12.90
C GLU A 104 -12.15 -3.04 -12.55
N MET A 105 -10.90 -2.64 -12.33
CA MET A 105 -10.52 -1.28 -11.90
C MET A 105 -11.19 -0.16 -12.74
N PRO A 106 -11.21 -0.20 -14.08
CA PRO A 106 -11.83 0.90 -14.86
C PRO A 106 -13.33 1.05 -14.61
N GLY A 107 -14.05 -0.06 -14.41
CA GLY A 107 -15.46 -0.08 -14.06
C GLY A 107 -15.72 0.42 -12.63
N LEU A 108 -14.90 -0.03 -11.68
CA LEU A 108 -14.97 0.38 -10.28
C LEU A 108 -14.69 1.87 -10.12
N ARG A 109 -13.70 2.43 -10.84
CA ARG A 109 -13.41 3.87 -10.85
C ARG A 109 -14.58 4.71 -11.31
N LYS A 110 -15.31 4.25 -12.32
CA LYS A 110 -16.52 4.94 -12.82
C LYS A 110 -17.71 4.85 -11.86
N LYS A 111 -17.77 3.76 -11.08
CA LYS A 111 -18.91 3.47 -10.20
C LYS A 111 -18.82 4.17 -8.85
N PHE A 112 -17.60 4.30 -8.30
CA PHE A 112 -17.39 4.77 -6.95
C PHE A 112 -16.76 6.16 -6.88
N HIS A 113 -17.03 6.88 -5.80
CA HIS A 113 -16.29 8.10 -5.45
C HIS A 113 -14.78 7.81 -5.38
N PRO A 114 -13.88 8.73 -5.83
CA PRO A 114 -12.43 8.49 -5.87
C PRO A 114 -11.82 7.94 -4.57
N VAL A 115 -12.19 8.51 -3.42
CA VAL A 115 -11.72 8.04 -2.11
C VAL A 115 -12.19 6.62 -1.82
N HIS A 116 -13.43 6.29 -2.16
CA HIS A 116 -13.98 4.95 -2.01
C HIS A 116 -13.26 3.95 -2.93
N PHE A 117 -13.02 4.34 -4.19
CA PHE A 117 -12.26 3.53 -5.14
C PHE A 117 -10.84 3.25 -4.65
N ALA A 118 -10.14 4.27 -4.13
CA ALA A 118 -8.81 4.13 -3.57
C ALA A 118 -8.79 3.18 -2.36
N ALA A 119 -9.73 3.32 -1.43
CA ALA A 119 -9.89 2.42 -0.28
C ALA A 119 -10.18 0.98 -0.72
N LEU A 120 -11.03 0.80 -1.74
CA LEU A 120 -11.34 -0.51 -2.31
C LEU A 120 -10.09 -1.18 -2.89
N LEU A 121 -9.27 -0.46 -3.66
CA LEU A 121 -8.02 -1.01 -4.20
C LEU A 121 -7.06 -1.45 -3.09
N HIS A 122 -6.92 -0.63 -2.05
CA HIS A 122 -6.11 -0.98 -0.89
C HIS A 122 -6.59 -2.30 -0.26
N ARG A 123 -7.88 -2.38 0.08
CA ARG A 123 -8.47 -3.54 0.72
C ARG A 123 -8.35 -4.81 -0.14
N GLU A 124 -8.65 -4.73 -1.43
CA GLU A 124 -8.53 -5.88 -2.34
C GLU A 124 -7.09 -6.39 -2.41
N LEU A 125 -6.10 -5.49 -2.50
CA LEU A 125 -4.71 -5.90 -2.56
C LEU A 125 -4.26 -6.62 -1.28
N VAL A 126 -4.62 -6.11 -0.10
CA VAL A 126 -4.25 -6.77 1.17
C VAL A 126 -5.02 -8.08 1.39
N THR A 127 -6.22 -8.20 0.83
CA THR A 127 -7.02 -9.45 0.88
C THR A 127 -6.44 -10.51 -0.05
N ILE A 128 -6.05 -10.16 -1.27
CA ILE A 128 -5.36 -11.08 -2.20
C ILE A 128 -3.98 -11.44 -1.65
N HIS A 129 -3.30 -10.48 -1.02
CA HIS A 129 -1.96 -10.65 -0.44
C HIS A 129 -0.95 -11.23 -1.43
N PRO A 130 -0.71 -10.58 -2.59
CA PRO A 130 -0.06 -11.23 -3.71
C PRO A 130 1.44 -11.46 -3.55
N PHE A 131 2.12 -10.76 -2.64
CA PHE A 131 3.56 -10.83 -2.47
C PHE A 131 3.97 -11.61 -1.22
N MET A 132 5.22 -12.01 -1.14
CA MET A 132 5.77 -12.69 0.04
C MET A 132 5.80 -11.79 1.27
N ASP A 133 6.09 -10.50 1.09
CA ASP A 133 6.09 -9.45 2.09
C ASP A 133 5.76 -8.11 1.40
N GLY A 134 5.57 -7.03 2.15
CA GLY A 134 5.35 -5.69 1.60
C GLY A 134 3.95 -5.41 1.06
N ASN A 135 2.98 -6.31 1.26
CA ASN A 135 1.62 -6.15 0.73
C ASN A 135 0.92 -4.90 1.28
N GLY A 136 1.03 -4.62 2.58
CA GLY A 136 0.44 -3.43 3.19
C GLY A 136 1.03 -2.12 2.65
N ARG A 137 2.34 -2.07 2.45
CA ARG A 137 3.04 -0.91 1.84
C ARG A 137 2.59 -0.71 0.40
N THR A 138 2.57 -1.78 -0.39
CA THR A 138 2.09 -1.72 -1.78
C THR A 138 0.63 -1.29 -1.86
N ALA A 139 -0.22 -1.75 -0.95
CA ALA A 139 -1.63 -1.36 -0.91
C ALA A 139 -1.80 0.14 -0.62
N ARG A 140 -1.02 0.70 0.31
CA ARG A 140 -1.04 2.15 0.57
C ARG A 140 -0.49 2.95 -0.62
N LEU A 141 0.55 2.47 -1.29
CA LEU A 141 1.05 3.09 -2.52
C LEU A 141 -0.01 3.05 -3.65
N LEU A 142 -0.68 1.92 -3.83
CA LEU A 142 -1.75 1.78 -4.82
C LEU A 142 -2.94 2.70 -4.53
N MET A 143 -3.36 2.79 -3.26
CA MET A 143 -4.38 3.71 -2.80
C MET A 143 -4.01 5.16 -3.12
N ASN A 144 -2.79 5.57 -2.78
CA ASN A 144 -2.29 6.91 -3.03
C ASN A 144 -2.12 7.21 -4.53
N LEU A 145 -1.76 6.22 -5.35
CA LEU A 145 -1.77 6.38 -6.80
C LEU A 145 -3.17 6.70 -7.31
N ALA A 146 -4.20 5.98 -6.84
CA ALA A 146 -5.57 6.23 -7.24
C ALA A 146 -6.04 7.63 -6.81
N LEU A 147 -5.72 8.06 -5.59
CA LEU A 147 -6.04 9.40 -5.08
C LEU A 147 -5.39 10.50 -5.93
N LEU A 148 -4.08 10.40 -6.19
CA LEU A 148 -3.34 11.37 -7.01
C LEU A 148 -3.91 11.49 -8.43
N GLN A 149 -4.29 10.37 -9.05
CA GLN A 149 -4.88 10.37 -10.39
C GLN A 149 -6.24 11.09 -10.46
N ASP A 150 -6.95 11.14 -9.34
CA ASP A 150 -8.25 11.81 -9.24
C ASP A 150 -8.14 13.21 -8.58
N GLY A 151 -6.91 13.75 -8.44
CA GLY A 151 -6.64 15.10 -7.95
C GLY A 151 -6.67 15.26 -6.44
N TYR A 152 -6.67 14.17 -5.68
CA TYR A 152 -6.56 14.20 -4.22
C TYR A 152 -5.09 14.21 -3.78
N PRO A 153 -4.75 14.83 -2.65
CA PRO A 153 -3.43 14.65 -2.04
C PRO A 153 -3.24 13.22 -1.56
N ILE A 154 -2.00 12.84 -1.29
CA ILE A 154 -1.71 11.55 -0.67
C ILE A 154 -2.35 11.46 0.72
N ALA A 155 -2.90 10.31 1.05
CA ALA A 155 -3.43 10.00 2.37
C ALA A 155 -2.35 9.33 3.22
N ILE A 156 -2.05 9.94 4.37
CA ILE A 156 -1.05 9.45 5.31
C ILE A 156 -1.78 8.86 6.50
N ILE A 157 -1.59 7.58 6.77
CA ILE A 157 -2.11 6.91 7.97
C ILE A 157 -1.07 7.07 9.08
N PRO A 158 -1.31 7.94 10.08
CA PRO A 158 -0.36 8.16 11.16
C PRO A 158 -0.16 6.88 12.00
N PRO A 159 1.05 6.65 12.55
CA PRO A 159 1.32 5.47 13.38
C PRO A 159 0.37 5.33 14.58
N VAL A 160 -0.09 6.44 15.15
CA VAL A 160 -1.05 6.47 16.27
C VAL A 160 -2.40 5.84 15.91
N LEU A 161 -2.82 5.89 14.65
CA LEU A 161 -4.06 5.28 14.16
C LEU A 161 -3.89 3.83 13.68
N ARG A 162 -2.71 3.22 13.90
CA ARG A 162 -2.42 1.88 13.40
C ARG A 162 -3.40 0.82 13.91
N ALA A 163 -3.80 0.91 15.17
CA ALA A 163 -4.75 -0.05 15.76
C ALA A 163 -6.12 0.06 15.07
N GLU A 164 -6.66 1.25 14.96
CA GLU A 164 -7.96 1.52 14.30
C GLU A 164 -7.95 1.08 12.83
N TYR A 165 -6.86 1.38 12.13
CA TYR A 165 -6.67 0.92 10.74
C TYR A 165 -6.75 -0.60 10.62
N LEU A 166 -6.04 -1.34 11.49
CA LEU A 166 -6.03 -2.80 11.43
C LEU A 166 -7.38 -3.39 11.83
N ASP A 167 -8.07 -2.80 12.79
CA ASP A 167 -9.41 -3.25 13.21
C ASP A 167 -10.44 -3.03 12.11
N ALA A 168 -10.46 -1.84 11.51
CA ALA A 168 -11.33 -1.54 10.37
C ALA A 168 -11.06 -2.47 9.17
N LEU A 169 -9.79 -2.77 8.90
CA LEU A 169 -9.40 -3.70 7.85
C LEU A 169 -9.86 -5.13 8.15
N ARG A 170 -9.73 -5.60 9.40
CA ARG A 170 -10.20 -6.93 9.83
C ARG A 170 -11.71 -7.08 9.64
N GLU A 171 -12.49 -6.05 9.99
CA GLU A 171 -13.95 -6.07 9.77
C GLU A 171 -14.29 -6.28 8.28
N SER A 172 -13.56 -5.62 7.39
CA SER A 172 -13.75 -5.77 5.94
C SER A 172 -13.33 -7.13 5.37
N GLN A 173 -12.63 -7.96 6.17
CA GLN A 173 -12.17 -9.30 5.79
C GLN A 173 -12.99 -10.44 6.45
N LYS A 174 -13.95 -10.12 7.32
CA LYS A 174 -14.85 -11.10 7.95
C LYS A 174 -15.91 -11.63 6.99
N VAL A 175 -16.60 -12.66 7.41
CA VAL A 175 -17.81 -13.18 6.74
C VAL A 175 -18.95 -13.24 7.74
N PRO A 176 -20.07 -12.53 7.53
CA PRO A 176 -20.35 -11.62 6.41
C PRO A 176 -19.46 -10.38 6.44
N ARG A 177 -19.15 -9.84 5.25
CA ARG A 177 -18.24 -8.72 5.06
C ARG A 177 -18.95 -7.38 5.35
N ASP A 178 -18.33 -6.50 6.13
CA ASP A 178 -18.70 -5.10 6.26
C ASP A 178 -17.52 -4.20 5.90
N ASP A 179 -17.62 -3.52 4.77
CA ASP A 179 -16.58 -2.65 4.24
C ASP A 179 -16.64 -1.22 4.81
N ARG A 180 -17.77 -0.83 5.42
CA ARG A 180 -18.02 0.54 5.88
C ARG A 180 -16.96 1.04 6.87
N PRO A 181 -16.59 0.30 7.93
CA PRO A 181 -15.59 0.78 8.89
C PRO A 181 -14.26 1.13 8.23
N PHE A 182 -13.84 0.32 7.26
CA PHE A 182 -12.58 0.58 6.55
C PHE A 182 -12.68 1.78 5.60
N PHE A 183 -13.79 1.92 4.87
CA PHE A 183 -14.00 3.04 3.98
C PHE A 183 -14.15 4.36 4.72
N ASP A 184 -14.87 4.36 5.84
CA ASP A 184 -15.03 5.54 6.70
C ASP A 184 -13.70 5.95 7.33
N PHE A 185 -12.89 4.98 7.75
CA PHE A 185 -11.54 5.22 8.23
C PHE A 185 -10.66 5.89 7.16
N ILE A 186 -10.60 5.34 5.95
CA ILE A 186 -9.82 5.94 4.86
C ILE A 186 -10.35 7.31 4.47
N ALA A 187 -11.67 7.52 4.47
CA ALA A 187 -12.27 8.82 4.17
C ALA A 187 -11.85 9.87 5.21
N SER A 188 -11.83 9.53 6.50
CA SER A 188 -11.35 10.43 7.55
C SER A 188 -9.86 10.77 7.40
N VAL A 189 -9.03 9.79 7.09
CA VAL A 189 -7.59 10.00 6.83
C VAL A 189 -7.38 10.90 5.61
N CYS A 190 -8.10 10.69 4.53
CA CYS A 190 -8.04 11.55 3.34
C CYS A 190 -8.45 12.99 3.66
N TYR A 191 -9.50 13.16 4.45
CA TYR A 191 -9.97 14.49 4.87
C TYR A 191 -8.91 15.24 5.70
N GLU A 192 -8.32 14.59 6.70
CA GLU A 192 -7.27 15.22 7.52
C GLU A 192 -6.00 15.50 6.71
N SER A 193 -5.58 14.60 5.83
CA SER A 193 -4.45 14.84 4.93
C SER A 193 -4.69 16.02 3.98
N ALA A 194 -5.93 16.16 3.48
CA ALA A 194 -6.30 17.29 2.63
C ALA A 194 -6.29 18.63 3.39
N LYS A 195 -6.76 18.64 4.64
CA LYS A 195 -6.68 19.82 5.51
C LYS A 195 -5.24 20.27 5.75
N GLU A 196 -4.35 19.31 5.98
CA GLU A 196 -2.93 19.61 6.21
C GLU A 196 -2.26 20.17 4.95
N TYR A 197 -2.60 19.65 3.80
CA TYR A 197 -2.09 20.12 2.50
C TYR A 197 -2.55 21.57 2.16
N LEU A 198 -3.70 22.01 2.68
CA LEU A 198 -4.28 23.34 2.41
C LEU A 198 -3.85 24.42 3.44
N ARG A 199 -3.09 24.06 4.48
CA ARG A 199 -2.53 24.98 5.47
C ARG A 199 -1.20 25.57 5.04
#